data_64eb28f40200822f264e2a636e587297
#
_entry.id   64eb28f40200822f264e2a636e587297
#
_cell.length_a   1.000
_cell.length_b   1.000
_cell.length_c   1.000
_cell.angle_alpha   90.00
_cell.angle_beta   90.00
_cell.angle_gamma   90.00
#
_symmetry.space_group_name_H-M   'P 1'
#
loop_
_entity.id
_entity.type
_entity.pdbx_description
1 polymer ?
#
loop_
_entity_poly.entity_id
_entity_poly.type
_entity_poly.pdbx_seq_one_letter_code
_entity_poly.pdbx_strand_id
1 'polypeptide(L)'
;MIDMHKLGTLWFSHKKCSVEELEEIAQRLKPDLFAQNPRVRGYAILNTCNRVEAYISADSAEEILEAVVEQLKLEKGGIFTGKDALEHLMRVACGLESMIVGEDQILGQIKKCYLDSKKEGKLDELLDLAFDRAIKVGKRARQKTRINEGSVSIGSAAVELAEYVTWGLEGKSILVIGAGEMGTLVAKALSEKRLKAMFIANRTFERAKRLAEEVGGRAARLDENEKWLSCCDVAICTTSAPHYILNYEMMKRVMEHRKNRNVLYIIDIANPKDVEERVGKIEGIELYDLDSLYEISEENMKKRLSEVGKVERIIEEEIELFKKILAKHRVERLIGMIYKYGDRVRAEEKQKALRFMSTGRDLKLILDDFSHAVLAKTLHLPTEILRRYVVTNYLDDGAFVEGDGEGGMKADFVDFFIDELEQELNINIQDQKLRRNNKPKPGTSKLCKDKD
;
A
#
# COMPACT_ATOMS: atom_id res chain seq x y z
N MET A 1 0.48 -17.73 13.27
CA MET A 1 1.90 -17.64 12.86
C MET A 1 2.00 -16.67 11.70
N ILE A 2 2.98 -15.75 11.70
CA ILE A 2 3.20 -14.85 10.56
C ILE A 2 3.92 -15.67 9.50
N ASP A 3 3.24 -15.90 8.39
CA ASP A 3 3.75 -16.65 7.26
C ASP A 3 3.31 -16.00 5.96
N MET A 4 4.24 -15.86 5.02
CA MET A 4 3.95 -15.23 3.72
C MET A 4 2.86 -15.99 2.94
N HIS A 5 2.78 -17.31 3.07
CA HIS A 5 1.73 -18.12 2.43
C HIS A 5 0.31 -17.76 2.85
N LYS A 6 0.13 -17.05 3.99
CA LYS A 6 -1.16 -16.57 4.47
C LYS A 6 -1.61 -15.27 3.84
N LEU A 7 -0.75 -14.61 3.07
CA LEU A 7 -1.09 -13.41 2.31
C LEU A 7 -1.84 -13.80 1.05
N GLY A 8 -2.96 -13.14 0.79
CA GLY A 8 -3.74 -13.29 -0.44
C GLY A 8 -4.18 -11.94 -0.97
N THR A 9 -4.30 -11.85 -2.29
CA THR A 9 -4.79 -10.67 -3.00
C THR A 9 -5.79 -11.07 -4.06
N LEU A 10 -6.97 -10.47 -4.03
CA LEU A 10 -7.95 -10.50 -5.11
C LEU A 10 -7.87 -9.14 -5.83
N TRP A 11 -7.62 -9.14 -7.14
CA TRP A 11 -7.39 -7.91 -7.88
C TRP A 11 -8.23 -7.80 -9.15
N PHE A 12 -8.68 -6.59 -9.42
CA PHE A 12 -9.35 -6.15 -10.64
C PHE A 12 -8.72 -4.84 -11.08
N SER A 13 -8.44 -4.68 -12.36
CA SER A 13 -7.80 -3.47 -12.87
C SER A 13 -8.27 -3.10 -14.27
N HIS A 14 -8.00 -1.85 -14.68
CA HIS A 14 -8.23 -1.33 -16.02
C HIS A 14 -7.68 -2.20 -17.17
N LYS A 15 -6.73 -3.11 -16.87
CA LYS A 15 -6.17 -4.06 -17.87
C LYS A 15 -7.18 -5.10 -18.32
N LYS A 16 -8.21 -5.38 -17.50
CA LYS A 16 -9.23 -6.42 -17.76
C LYS A 16 -10.67 -5.94 -17.60
N CYS A 17 -10.89 -4.81 -16.94
CA CYS A 17 -12.21 -4.30 -16.60
C CYS A 17 -12.40 -2.87 -17.15
N SER A 18 -13.62 -2.51 -17.56
CA SER A 18 -13.99 -1.13 -17.82
C SER A 18 -14.16 -0.34 -16.52
N VAL A 19 -14.28 0.98 -16.60
CA VAL A 19 -14.50 1.84 -15.43
C VAL A 19 -15.82 1.49 -14.74
N GLU A 20 -16.89 1.27 -15.51
CA GLU A 20 -18.22 0.92 -14.99
C GLU A 20 -18.17 -0.44 -14.27
N GLU A 21 -17.47 -1.42 -14.83
CA GLU A 21 -17.26 -2.72 -14.17
C GLU A 21 -16.47 -2.59 -12.86
N LEU A 22 -15.44 -1.75 -12.80
CA LEU A 22 -14.69 -1.49 -11.57
C LEU A 22 -15.56 -0.81 -10.52
N GLU A 23 -16.43 0.14 -10.90
CA GLU A 23 -17.37 0.76 -9.98
C GLU A 23 -18.37 -0.25 -9.42
N GLU A 24 -18.92 -1.15 -10.25
CA GLU A 24 -19.81 -2.23 -9.81
C GLU A 24 -19.09 -3.18 -8.85
N ILE A 25 -17.86 -3.61 -9.17
CA ILE A 25 -17.05 -4.46 -8.31
C ILE A 25 -16.79 -3.77 -6.96
N ALA A 26 -16.45 -2.48 -6.96
CA ALA A 26 -16.21 -1.72 -5.74
C ALA A 26 -17.45 -1.63 -4.84
N GLN A 27 -18.65 -1.57 -5.42
CA GLN A 27 -19.92 -1.58 -4.67
C GLN A 27 -20.21 -2.95 -4.04
N ARG A 28 -19.73 -4.04 -4.63
CA ARG A 28 -19.97 -5.42 -4.22
C ARG A 28 -18.89 -5.98 -3.28
N LEU A 29 -17.63 -5.62 -3.51
CA LEU A 29 -16.48 -6.06 -2.70
C LEU A 29 -16.40 -5.24 -1.40
N LYS A 30 -17.21 -5.60 -0.42
CA LYS A 30 -17.35 -4.86 0.85
C LYS A 30 -16.53 -5.48 1.98
N PRO A 31 -16.15 -4.68 2.99
CA PRO A 31 -15.45 -5.15 4.19
C PRO A 31 -16.09 -6.34 4.89
N ASP A 32 -17.42 -6.41 4.92
CA ASP A 32 -18.17 -7.45 5.63
C ASP A 32 -17.88 -8.87 5.12
N LEU A 33 -17.49 -9.01 3.85
CA LEU A 33 -17.09 -10.30 3.26
C LEU A 33 -15.88 -10.93 3.98
N PHE A 34 -15.02 -10.09 4.53
CA PHE A 34 -13.80 -10.49 5.21
C PHE A 34 -13.94 -10.40 6.72
N ALA A 35 -14.58 -9.34 7.23
CA ALA A 35 -14.73 -9.09 8.67
C ALA A 35 -15.53 -10.17 9.40
N GLN A 36 -16.50 -10.80 8.73
CA GLN A 36 -17.36 -11.85 9.31
C GLN A 36 -16.75 -13.25 9.19
N ASN A 37 -15.68 -13.44 8.43
CA ASN A 37 -15.03 -14.73 8.26
C ASN A 37 -13.99 -14.97 9.37
N PRO A 38 -14.20 -15.96 10.27
CA PRO A 38 -13.30 -16.19 11.41
C PRO A 38 -11.90 -16.68 11.00
N ARG A 39 -11.72 -17.16 9.75
CA ARG A 39 -10.41 -17.55 9.21
C ARG A 39 -9.59 -16.36 8.73
N VAL A 40 -10.21 -15.19 8.50
CA VAL A 40 -9.52 -13.96 8.10
C VAL A 40 -8.99 -13.24 9.34
N ARG A 41 -7.69 -13.03 9.41
CA ARG A 41 -7.00 -12.36 10.53
C ARG A 41 -6.89 -10.87 10.32
N GLY A 42 -6.80 -10.45 9.06
CA GLY A 42 -6.75 -9.06 8.66
C GLY A 42 -7.12 -8.89 7.20
N TYR A 43 -7.54 -7.67 6.85
CA TYR A 43 -7.87 -7.31 5.46
C TYR A 43 -7.71 -5.82 5.20
N ALA A 44 -7.48 -5.46 3.93
CA ALA A 44 -7.50 -4.09 3.42
C ALA A 44 -8.10 -4.10 2.01
N ILE A 45 -8.89 -3.06 1.67
CA ILE A 45 -9.49 -2.90 0.34
C ILE A 45 -8.97 -1.61 -0.26
N LEU A 46 -8.21 -1.73 -1.34
CA LEU A 46 -7.74 -0.62 -2.16
C LEU A 46 -8.75 -0.38 -3.27
N ASN A 47 -9.39 0.78 -3.27
CA ASN A 47 -10.33 1.21 -4.29
C ASN A 47 -9.88 2.53 -4.92
N THR A 48 -9.71 2.53 -6.24
CA THR A 48 -9.31 3.70 -7.05
C THR A 48 -10.10 3.70 -8.36
N CYS A 49 -9.96 4.75 -9.18
CA CYS A 49 -10.60 4.79 -10.50
C CYS A 49 -10.13 3.67 -11.45
N ASN A 50 -8.92 3.11 -11.25
CA ASN A 50 -8.29 2.17 -12.18
C ASN A 50 -8.14 0.75 -11.62
N ARG A 51 -8.49 0.52 -10.35
CA ARG A 51 -8.40 -0.80 -9.70
C ARG A 51 -9.23 -0.94 -8.45
N VAL A 52 -9.67 -2.16 -8.21
CA VAL A 52 -10.27 -2.60 -6.96
C VAL A 52 -9.54 -3.84 -6.50
N GLU A 53 -8.92 -3.81 -5.33
CA GLU A 53 -8.11 -4.91 -4.82
C GLU A 53 -8.43 -5.17 -3.35
N ALA A 54 -8.56 -6.44 -2.97
CA ALA A 54 -8.65 -6.86 -1.57
C ALA A 54 -7.39 -7.62 -1.19
N TYR A 55 -6.75 -7.21 -0.12
CA TYR A 55 -5.60 -7.88 0.50
C TYR A 55 -6.06 -8.52 1.79
N ILE A 56 -5.79 -9.81 1.97
CA ILE A 56 -6.18 -10.54 3.18
C ILE A 56 -4.99 -11.30 3.78
N SER A 57 -5.08 -11.54 5.08
CA SER A 57 -4.24 -12.49 5.80
C SER A 57 -5.14 -13.58 6.39
N ALA A 58 -4.93 -14.82 5.96
CA ALA A 58 -5.73 -15.97 6.38
C ALA A 58 -4.96 -17.29 6.25
N ASP A 59 -5.35 -18.33 7.02
CA ASP A 59 -4.69 -19.64 6.95
C ASP A 59 -4.90 -20.35 5.60
N SER A 60 -6.00 -20.07 4.88
CA SER A 60 -6.33 -20.57 3.54
C SER A 60 -6.78 -19.40 2.68
N ALA A 61 -5.88 -18.45 2.41
CA ALA A 61 -6.22 -17.21 1.72
C ALA A 61 -6.81 -17.45 0.33
N GLU A 62 -6.28 -18.43 -0.43
CA GLU A 62 -6.73 -18.77 -1.77
C GLU A 62 -8.20 -19.25 -1.77
N GLU A 63 -8.53 -20.25 -0.96
CA GLU A 63 -9.91 -20.76 -0.84
C GLU A 63 -10.92 -19.67 -0.47
N ILE A 64 -10.53 -18.77 0.42
CA ILE A 64 -11.40 -17.67 0.87
C ILE A 64 -11.64 -16.69 -0.28
N LEU A 65 -10.60 -16.35 -1.04
CA LEU A 65 -10.72 -15.43 -2.18
C LEU A 65 -11.50 -16.07 -3.34
N GLU A 66 -11.31 -17.36 -3.61
CA GLU A 66 -12.10 -18.11 -4.58
C GLU A 66 -13.59 -18.14 -4.20
N ALA A 67 -13.90 -18.40 -2.92
CA ALA A 67 -15.27 -18.36 -2.43
C ALA A 67 -15.91 -16.96 -2.58
N VAL A 68 -15.15 -15.88 -2.37
CA VAL A 68 -15.62 -14.50 -2.62
C VAL A 68 -15.88 -14.26 -4.11
N VAL A 69 -14.99 -14.73 -5.00
CA VAL A 69 -15.18 -14.63 -6.46
C VAL A 69 -16.44 -15.36 -6.89
N GLU A 70 -16.66 -16.59 -6.41
CA GLU A 70 -17.85 -17.38 -6.71
C GLU A 70 -19.13 -16.73 -6.17
N GLN A 71 -19.13 -16.32 -4.89
CA GLN A 71 -20.26 -15.64 -4.25
C GLN A 71 -20.68 -14.38 -4.99
N LEU A 72 -19.70 -13.59 -5.44
CA LEU A 72 -19.93 -12.35 -6.15
C LEU A 72 -20.03 -12.54 -7.68
N LYS A 73 -19.88 -13.77 -8.20
CA LYS A 73 -19.90 -14.08 -9.65
C LYS A 73 -19.00 -13.15 -10.46
N LEU A 74 -17.75 -13.02 -10.03
CA LEU A 74 -16.77 -12.14 -10.68
C LEU A 74 -15.98 -12.96 -11.71
N GLU A 75 -16.09 -12.59 -12.98
CA GLU A 75 -15.46 -13.32 -14.10
C GLU A 75 -14.08 -12.80 -14.50
N LYS A 76 -13.78 -11.55 -14.14
CA LYS A 76 -12.54 -10.86 -14.49
C LYS A 76 -11.68 -10.67 -13.24
N GLY A 77 -10.40 -10.40 -13.44
CA GLY A 77 -9.45 -10.22 -12.33
C GLY A 77 -8.56 -11.43 -12.10
N GLY A 78 -8.02 -11.59 -10.91
CA GLY A 78 -7.16 -12.71 -10.54
C GLY A 78 -6.89 -12.74 -9.04
N ILE A 79 -6.37 -13.89 -8.60
CA ILE A 79 -5.94 -14.13 -7.24
C ILE A 79 -4.44 -14.36 -7.25
N PHE A 80 -3.75 -13.75 -6.31
CA PHE A 80 -2.35 -14.06 -5.98
C PHE A 80 -2.26 -14.45 -4.52
N THR A 81 -1.35 -15.35 -4.19
CA THR A 81 -1.09 -15.79 -2.82
C THR A 81 0.40 -15.76 -2.51
N GLY A 82 0.74 -15.70 -1.23
CA GLY A 82 2.13 -15.81 -0.78
C GLY A 82 3.04 -14.75 -1.35
N LYS A 83 4.14 -15.19 -1.97
CA LYS A 83 5.14 -14.34 -2.61
C LYS A 83 4.51 -13.47 -3.70
N ASP A 84 3.65 -14.03 -4.54
CA ASP A 84 3.08 -13.34 -5.69
C ASP A 84 2.12 -12.21 -5.24
N ALA A 85 1.38 -12.42 -4.14
CA ALA A 85 0.55 -11.37 -3.54
C ALA A 85 1.40 -10.20 -2.99
N LEU A 86 2.52 -10.50 -2.33
CA LEU A 86 3.44 -9.47 -1.85
C LEU A 86 4.10 -8.71 -3.00
N GLU A 87 4.58 -9.43 -4.01
CA GLU A 87 5.18 -8.85 -5.19
C GLU A 87 4.20 -7.94 -5.93
N HIS A 88 2.95 -8.40 -6.12
CA HIS A 88 1.90 -7.58 -6.71
C HIS A 88 1.67 -6.28 -5.94
N LEU A 89 1.54 -6.32 -4.61
CA LEU A 89 1.40 -5.11 -3.79
C LEU A 89 2.58 -4.15 -3.97
N MET A 90 3.80 -4.67 -4.03
CA MET A 90 5.01 -3.85 -4.27
C MET A 90 5.04 -3.27 -5.68
N ARG A 91 4.65 -4.04 -6.72
CA ARG A 91 4.53 -3.57 -8.10
C ARG A 91 3.49 -2.46 -8.22
N VAL A 92 2.34 -2.62 -7.55
CA VAL A 92 1.31 -1.57 -7.49
C VAL A 92 1.86 -0.31 -6.80
N ALA A 93 2.55 -0.45 -5.67
CA ALA A 93 3.15 0.68 -4.95
C ALA A 93 4.22 1.43 -5.77
N CYS A 94 4.96 0.71 -6.62
CA CYS A 94 5.92 1.29 -7.56
C CYS A 94 5.26 1.92 -8.80
N GLY A 95 3.96 1.73 -9.02
CA GLY A 95 3.25 2.19 -10.20
C GLY A 95 3.50 1.35 -11.45
N LEU A 96 4.08 0.14 -11.33
CA LEU A 96 4.31 -0.75 -12.48
C LEU A 96 3.01 -1.35 -13.04
N GLU A 97 1.97 -1.40 -12.23
CA GLU A 97 0.65 -1.92 -12.60
C GLU A 97 -0.34 -0.79 -12.96
N SER A 98 0.11 0.46 -12.96
CA SER A 98 -0.72 1.62 -13.31
C SER A 98 -0.87 1.80 -14.82
N MET A 99 -1.92 2.50 -15.26
CA MET A 99 -2.12 2.86 -16.66
C MET A 99 -0.92 3.68 -17.17
N ILE A 100 -0.44 4.59 -16.34
CA ILE A 100 0.79 5.34 -16.55
C ILE A 100 1.86 4.76 -15.64
N VAL A 101 2.84 4.07 -16.23
CA VAL A 101 3.92 3.43 -15.49
C VAL A 101 4.66 4.47 -14.63
N GLY A 102 4.79 4.15 -13.34
CA GLY A 102 5.49 5.00 -12.37
C GLY A 102 4.72 6.21 -11.88
N GLU A 103 3.39 6.29 -12.07
CA GLU A 103 2.59 7.39 -11.53
C GLU A 103 2.74 7.54 -10.01
N ASP A 104 2.70 8.78 -9.50
CA ASP A 104 2.89 9.05 -8.08
C ASP A 104 1.62 8.85 -7.25
N GLN A 105 0.44 9.02 -7.85
CA GLN A 105 -0.85 9.02 -7.15
C GLN A 105 -1.13 7.68 -6.46
N ILE A 106 -0.80 6.55 -7.10
CA ILE A 106 -1.06 5.21 -6.55
C ILE A 106 -0.36 4.98 -5.22
N LEU A 107 0.88 5.48 -5.03
CA LEU A 107 1.60 5.34 -3.77
C LEU A 107 0.88 6.10 -2.63
N GLY A 108 0.32 7.27 -2.94
CA GLY A 108 -0.51 8.04 -2.02
C GLY A 108 -1.79 7.31 -1.64
N GLN A 109 -2.46 6.66 -2.60
CA GLN A 109 -3.68 5.88 -2.41
C GLN A 109 -3.43 4.64 -1.56
N ILE A 110 -2.33 3.89 -1.81
CA ILE A 110 -1.93 2.75 -0.98
C ILE A 110 -1.63 3.20 0.45
N LYS A 111 -0.90 4.30 0.62
CA LYS A 111 -0.61 4.85 1.95
C LYS A 111 -1.87 5.23 2.70
N LYS A 112 -2.85 5.84 2.02
CA LYS A 112 -4.16 6.16 2.62
C LYS A 112 -4.90 4.89 3.01
N CYS A 113 -5.04 3.92 2.12
CA CYS A 113 -5.67 2.63 2.38
C CYS A 113 -5.04 1.95 3.62
N TYR A 114 -3.72 1.89 3.69
CA TYR A 114 -2.98 1.35 4.82
C TYR A 114 -3.31 2.06 6.14
N LEU A 115 -3.22 3.40 6.16
CA LEU A 115 -3.46 4.19 7.38
C LEU A 115 -4.91 4.08 7.86
N ASP A 116 -5.87 4.11 6.95
CA ASP A 116 -7.29 3.97 7.27
C ASP A 116 -7.58 2.56 7.83
N SER A 117 -7.09 1.50 7.17
CA SER A 117 -7.26 0.11 7.62
C SER A 117 -6.58 -0.14 8.97
N LYS A 118 -5.40 0.45 9.21
CA LYS A 118 -4.67 0.36 10.49
C LYS A 118 -5.41 1.06 11.62
N LYS A 119 -5.94 2.26 11.37
CA LYS A 119 -6.73 3.03 12.35
C LYS A 119 -8.01 2.30 12.76
N GLU A 120 -8.61 1.56 11.83
CA GLU A 120 -9.81 0.77 12.07
C GLU A 120 -9.53 -0.62 12.67
N GLY A 121 -8.26 -0.96 12.94
CA GLY A 121 -7.87 -2.26 13.51
C GLY A 121 -8.10 -3.45 12.59
N LYS A 122 -8.12 -3.23 11.27
CA LYS A 122 -8.38 -4.27 10.26
C LYS A 122 -7.14 -5.05 9.85
N LEU A 123 -5.95 -4.56 10.19
CA LEU A 123 -4.68 -5.17 9.81
C LEU A 123 -4.16 -6.08 10.93
N ASP A 124 -3.78 -7.28 10.57
CA ASP A 124 -2.92 -8.11 11.39
C ASP A 124 -1.43 -7.76 11.17
N GLU A 125 -0.55 -8.41 11.91
CA GLU A 125 0.89 -8.13 11.86
C GLU A 125 1.50 -8.42 10.47
N LEU A 126 1.00 -9.42 9.71
CA LEU A 126 1.48 -9.74 8.37
C LEU A 126 1.12 -8.64 7.36
N LEU A 127 -0.13 -8.21 7.34
CA LEU A 127 -0.56 -7.13 6.45
C LEU A 127 0.06 -5.79 6.83
N ASP A 128 0.19 -5.49 8.13
CA ASP A 128 0.87 -4.27 8.59
C ASP A 128 2.30 -4.21 8.05
N LEU A 129 3.04 -5.32 8.15
CA LEU A 129 4.39 -5.44 7.62
C LEU A 129 4.42 -5.35 6.08
N ALA A 130 3.51 -6.05 5.37
CA ALA A 130 3.46 -6.07 3.91
C ALA A 130 3.22 -4.67 3.33
N PHE A 131 2.23 -3.94 3.85
CA PHE A 131 1.94 -2.58 3.41
C PHE A 131 3.05 -1.58 3.75
N ASP A 132 3.63 -1.65 4.96
CA ASP A 132 4.76 -0.80 5.34
C ASP A 132 5.95 -0.99 4.39
N ARG A 133 6.28 -2.25 4.08
CA ARG A 133 7.37 -2.58 3.17
C ARG A 133 7.07 -2.15 1.73
N ALA A 134 5.86 -2.38 1.22
CA ALA A 134 5.46 -1.94 -0.11
C ALA A 134 5.53 -0.41 -0.27
N ILE A 135 5.10 0.35 0.73
CA ILE A 135 5.23 1.82 0.73
C ILE A 135 6.70 2.25 0.72
N LYS A 136 7.57 1.58 1.49
CA LYS A 136 9.02 1.84 1.49
C LYS A 136 9.65 1.55 0.13
N VAL A 137 9.29 0.43 -0.49
CA VAL A 137 9.76 0.07 -1.84
C VAL A 137 9.30 1.09 -2.88
N GLY A 138 8.02 1.47 -2.88
CA GLY A 138 7.50 2.50 -3.79
C GLY A 138 8.23 3.83 -3.68
N LYS A 139 8.60 4.26 -2.47
CA LYS A 139 9.44 5.45 -2.25
C LYS A 139 10.88 5.25 -2.75
N ARG A 140 11.49 4.09 -2.41
CA ARG A 140 12.87 3.76 -2.82
C ARG A 140 13.00 3.68 -4.34
N ALA A 141 12.02 3.12 -5.03
CA ALA A 141 11.98 3.05 -6.49
C ALA A 141 12.04 4.46 -7.11
N ARG A 142 11.17 5.38 -6.66
CA ARG A 142 11.15 6.78 -7.15
C ARG A 142 12.40 7.57 -6.81
N GLN A 143 13.07 7.27 -5.70
CA GLN A 143 14.31 7.94 -5.31
C GLN A 143 15.55 7.42 -6.05
N LYS A 144 15.56 6.14 -6.44
CA LYS A 144 16.73 5.47 -7.02
C LYS A 144 16.66 5.27 -8.53
N THR A 145 15.50 5.50 -9.11
CA THR A 145 15.25 5.36 -10.55
C THR A 145 14.52 6.58 -11.09
N ARG A 146 14.39 6.67 -12.40
CA ARG A 146 13.62 7.71 -13.09
C ARG A 146 12.21 7.24 -13.46
N ILE A 147 11.66 6.28 -12.73
CA ILE A 147 10.38 5.64 -13.05
C ILE A 147 9.19 6.60 -13.05
N ASN A 148 9.27 7.71 -12.33
CA ASN A 148 8.25 8.76 -12.24
C ASN A 148 8.68 10.09 -12.88
N GLU A 149 9.85 10.15 -13.51
CA GLU A 149 10.32 11.38 -14.16
C GLU A 149 9.62 11.60 -15.51
N GLY A 150 9.38 12.87 -15.82
CA GLY A 150 8.74 13.33 -17.04
C GLY A 150 7.23 13.07 -17.11
N SER A 151 6.53 13.94 -17.79
CA SER A 151 5.08 13.87 -17.95
C SER A 151 4.68 12.88 -19.05
N VAL A 152 3.68 12.04 -18.76
CA VAL A 152 3.16 11.04 -19.70
C VAL A 152 1.70 11.35 -20.07
N SER A 153 0.94 12.07 -19.25
CA SER A 153 -0.38 12.57 -19.65
C SER A 153 -0.26 13.89 -20.41
N ILE A 154 -1.09 14.09 -21.41
CA ILE A 154 -1.10 15.32 -22.25
C ILE A 154 -1.22 16.58 -21.37
N GLY A 155 -2.09 16.56 -20.34
CA GLY A 155 -2.26 17.69 -19.44
C GLY A 155 -0.99 18.02 -18.64
N SER A 156 -0.28 16.98 -18.15
CA SER A 156 0.99 17.18 -17.45
C SER A 156 2.11 17.55 -18.41
N ALA A 157 2.13 17.00 -19.63
CA ALA A 157 3.10 17.38 -20.68
C ALA A 157 2.94 18.84 -21.09
N ALA A 158 1.72 19.36 -21.15
CA ALA A 158 1.48 20.78 -21.42
C ALA A 158 2.08 21.70 -20.33
N VAL A 159 1.99 21.29 -19.05
CA VAL A 159 2.59 22.02 -17.93
C VAL A 159 4.12 21.92 -17.97
N GLU A 160 4.67 20.75 -18.28
CA GLU A 160 6.13 20.54 -18.45
C GLU A 160 6.68 21.35 -19.61
N LEU A 161 5.97 21.39 -20.76
CA LEU A 161 6.33 22.24 -21.88
C LEU A 161 6.29 23.72 -21.51
N ALA A 162 5.22 24.17 -20.82
CA ALA A 162 5.13 25.54 -20.33
C ALA A 162 6.31 25.91 -19.42
N GLU A 163 6.71 25.00 -18.55
CA GLU A 163 7.85 25.17 -17.65
C GLU A 163 9.18 25.25 -18.43
N TYR A 164 9.35 24.42 -19.44
CA TYR A 164 10.53 24.37 -20.29
C TYR A 164 10.70 25.65 -21.11
N VAL A 165 9.66 26.07 -21.86
CA VAL A 165 9.73 27.23 -22.76
C VAL A 165 9.84 28.57 -22.01
N THR A 166 9.35 28.63 -20.76
CA THR A 166 9.44 29.84 -19.93
C THR A 166 10.65 29.86 -18.99
N TRP A 167 11.50 28.83 -19.04
CA TRP A 167 12.65 28.65 -18.10
C TRP A 167 12.22 28.63 -16.65
N GLY A 168 11.09 27.96 -16.36
CA GLY A 168 10.45 27.88 -15.05
C GLY A 168 9.19 28.68 -14.96
N LEU A 169 8.23 28.18 -14.16
CA LEU A 169 6.91 28.81 -14.00
C LEU A 169 6.83 29.76 -12.80
N GLU A 170 7.89 29.87 -12.01
CA GLU A 170 7.91 30.76 -10.83
C GLU A 170 7.71 32.22 -11.24
N GLY A 171 6.71 32.87 -10.65
CA GLY A 171 6.38 34.26 -10.94
C GLY A 171 5.67 34.52 -12.27
N LYS A 172 5.33 33.47 -13.04
CA LYS A 172 4.59 33.57 -14.30
C LYS A 172 3.08 33.64 -14.08
N SER A 173 2.40 34.27 -15.02
CA SER A 173 0.92 34.33 -15.08
C SER A 173 0.42 33.41 -16.19
N ILE A 174 -0.47 32.49 -15.87
CA ILE A 174 -1.00 31.49 -16.80
C ILE A 174 -2.49 31.64 -16.95
N LEU A 175 -2.97 31.51 -18.19
CA LEU A 175 -4.38 31.43 -18.52
C LEU A 175 -4.70 30.00 -19.01
N VAL A 176 -5.62 29.32 -18.33
CA VAL A 176 -6.19 28.04 -18.77
C VAL A 176 -7.55 28.35 -19.43
N ILE A 177 -7.70 28.00 -20.69
CA ILE A 177 -8.93 28.19 -21.46
C ILE A 177 -9.62 26.82 -21.60
N GLY A 178 -10.70 26.64 -20.86
CA GLY A 178 -11.44 25.37 -20.72
C GLY A 178 -11.42 24.87 -19.28
N ALA A 179 -12.60 24.49 -18.75
CA ALA A 179 -12.79 23.88 -17.45
C ALA A 179 -13.50 22.51 -17.59
N GLY A 180 -13.13 21.77 -18.64
CA GLY A 180 -13.47 20.36 -18.86
C GLY A 180 -12.49 19.44 -18.12
N GLU A 181 -12.48 18.14 -18.48
CA GLU A 181 -11.60 17.15 -17.88
C GLU A 181 -10.11 17.54 -18.04
N MET A 182 -9.68 17.83 -19.27
CA MET A 182 -8.29 18.21 -19.55
C MET A 182 -7.90 19.52 -18.87
N GLY A 183 -8.77 20.54 -18.90
CA GLY A 183 -8.52 21.80 -18.22
C GLY A 183 -8.42 21.65 -16.70
N THR A 184 -9.16 20.72 -16.12
CA THR A 184 -9.08 20.39 -14.70
C THR A 184 -7.73 19.72 -14.37
N LEU A 185 -7.25 18.77 -15.20
CA LEU A 185 -5.95 18.14 -15.01
C LEU A 185 -4.81 19.16 -15.11
N VAL A 186 -4.83 20.03 -16.12
CA VAL A 186 -3.85 21.10 -16.28
C VAL A 186 -3.85 22.05 -15.08
N ALA A 187 -5.04 22.53 -14.67
CA ALA A 187 -5.16 23.47 -13.56
C ALA A 187 -4.65 22.86 -12.24
N LYS A 188 -4.94 21.57 -11.98
CA LYS A 188 -4.43 20.85 -10.81
C LYS A 188 -2.90 20.72 -10.85
N ALA A 189 -2.32 20.35 -12.00
CA ALA A 189 -0.87 20.28 -12.14
C ALA A 189 -0.19 21.65 -11.97
N LEU A 190 -0.81 22.73 -12.43
CA LEU A 190 -0.36 24.10 -12.25
C LEU A 190 -0.47 24.57 -10.79
N SER A 191 -1.45 24.10 -10.02
CA SER A 191 -1.64 24.52 -8.63
C SER A 191 -0.49 24.11 -7.70
N GLU A 192 0.29 23.11 -8.09
CA GLU A 192 1.49 22.68 -7.38
C GLU A 192 2.72 23.56 -7.66
N LYS A 193 2.60 24.50 -8.61
CA LYS A 193 3.69 25.39 -9.04
C LYS A 193 3.58 26.77 -8.37
N ARG A 194 4.72 27.45 -8.20
CA ARG A 194 4.80 28.82 -7.63
C ARG A 194 4.47 29.88 -8.68
N LEU A 195 3.20 29.97 -9.07
CA LEU A 195 2.74 30.94 -10.05
C LEU A 195 2.53 32.34 -9.44
N LYS A 196 2.67 33.39 -10.26
CA LYS A 196 2.20 34.73 -9.90
C LYS A 196 0.70 34.82 -9.90
N ALA A 197 0.07 34.26 -10.94
CA ALA A 197 -1.37 34.15 -11.07
C ALA A 197 -1.76 33.02 -12.01
N MET A 198 -2.87 32.35 -11.70
CA MET A 198 -3.53 31.38 -12.58
C MET A 198 -4.96 31.87 -12.82
N PHE A 199 -5.31 32.05 -14.10
CA PHE A 199 -6.66 32.42 -14.54
C PHE A 199 -7.29 31.23 -15.24
N ILE A 200 -8.56 30.98 -14.99
CA ILE A 200 -9.32 29.89 -15.61
C ILE A 200 -10.50 30.47 -16.31
N ALA A 201 -10.52 30.37 -17.63
CA ALA A 201 -11.62 30.86 -18.48
C ALA A 201 -12.42 29.69 -19.02
N ASN A 202 -13.75 29.83 -19.03
CA ASN A 202 -14.63 28.83 -19.62
C ASN A 202 -15.92 29.49 -20.13
N ARG A 203 -16.54 28.90 -21.17
CA ARG A 203 -17.86 29.37 -21.70
C ARG A 203 -18.91 29.42 -20.59
N THR A 204 -18.98 28.39 -19.74
CA THR A 204 -19.82 28.38 -18.53
C THR A 204 -18.98 28.91 -17.38
N PHE A 205 -19.18 30.18 -17.00
CA PHE A 205 -18.41 30.86 -15.95
C PHE A 205 -18.40 30.11 -14.60
N GLU A 206 -19.55 29.52 -14.24
CA GLU A 206 -19.66 28.76 -12.98
C GLU A 206 -18.74 27.54 -12.92
N ARG A 207 -18.40 26.91 -14.07
CA ARG A 207 -17.39 25.85 -14.12
C ARG A 207 -15.98 26.40 -13.86
N ALA A 208 -15.66 27.53 -14.50
CA ALA A 208 -14.39 28.22 -14.28
C ALA A 208 -14.23 28.64 -12.80
N LYS A 209 -15.31 29.16 -12.19
CA LYS A 209 -15.34 29.58 -10.80
C LYS A 209 -15.07 28.42 -9.83
N ARG A 210 -15.79 27.30 -10.00
CA ARG A 210 -15.58 26.11 -9.15
C ARG A 210 -14.16 25.58 -9.24
N LEU A 211 -13.66 25.45 -10.46
CA LEU A 211 -12.28 24.97 -10.65
C LEU A 211 -11.25 25.95 -10.08
N ALA A 212 -11.46 27.26 -10.27
CA ALA A 212 -10.57 28.27 -9.71
C ALA A 212 -10.53 28.25 -8.17
N GLU A 213 -11.69 28.05 -7.52
CA GLU A 213 -11.77 27.87 -6.06
C GLU A 213 -11.03 26.62 -5.59
N GLU A 214 -11.13 25.50 -6.33
CA GLU A 214 -10.46 24.24 -6.01
C GLU A 214 -8.94 24.35 -6.08
N VAL A 215 -8.40 25.06 -7.07
CA VAL A 215 -6.95 25.13 -7.35
C VAL A 215 -6.28 26.41 -6.86
N GLY A 216 -7.00 27.30 -6.18
CA GLY A 216 -6.47 28.58 -5.72
C GLY A 216 -6.21 29.60 -6.84
N GLY A 217 -6.88 29.47 -7.97
CA GLY A 217 -6.81 30.37 -9.12
C GLY A 217 -7.87 31.48 -9.11
N ARG A 218 -8.00 32.17 -10.23
CA ARG A 218 -9.01 33.22 -10.46
C ARG A 218 -9.87 32.88 -11.66
N ALA A 219 -11.19 32.92 -11.52
CA ALA A 219 -12.09 32.71 -12.62
C ALA A 219 -12.07 33.93 -13.56
N ALA A 220 -12.11 33.65 -14.87
CA ALA A 220 -12.15 34.60 -15.95
C ALA A 220 -13.36 34.28 -16.86
N ARG A 221 -13.96 35.31 -17.49
CA ARG A 221 -14.95 35.10 -18.52
C ARG A 221 -14.26 34.85 -19.85
N LEU A 222 -14.82 33.95 -20.65
CA LEU A 222 -14.27 33.60 -21.96
C LEU A 222 -14.29 34.77 -22.95
N ASP A 223 -15.29 35.64 -22.86
CA ASP A 223 -15.43 36.86 -23.64
C ASP A 223 -14.44 37.98 -23.27
N GLU A 224 -13.76 37.84 -22.13
CA GLU A 224 -12.67 38.73 -21.67
C GLU A 224 -11.27 38.19 -22.00
N ASN A 225 -11.13 37.16 -22.83
CA ASN A 225 -9.83 36.53 -23.11
C ASN A 225 -8.76 37.51 -23.60
N GLU A 226 -9.10 38.50 -24.46
CA GLU A 226 -8.15 39.50 -24.95
C GLU A 226 -7.43 40.22 -23.78
N LYS A 227 -8.18 40.57 -22.73
CA LYS A 227 -7.67 41.22 -21.53
C LYS A 227 -6.68 40.35 -20.80
N TRP A 228 -6.99 39.06 -20.60
CA TRP A 228 -6.14 38.15 -19.85
C TRP A 228 -4.90 37.73 -20.66
N LEU A 229 -5.05 37.48 -21.97
CA LEU A 229 -3.97 37.18 -22.88
C LEU A 229 -2.96 38.32 -22.97
N SER A 230 -3.41 39.58 -22.82
CA SER A 230 -2.50 40.73 -22.83
C SER A 230 -1.59 40.80 -21.60
N CYS A 231 -1.88 40.07 -20.52
CA CYS A 231 -1.10 40.08 -19.28
C CYS A 231 -0.51 38.73 -18.84
N CYS A 232 -0.91 37.62 -19.49
CA CYS A 232 -0.35 36.29 -19.20
C CYS A 232 0.93 36.02 -19.96
N ASP A 233 1.79 35.14 -19.41
CA ASP A 233 3.01 34.65 -20.04
C ASP A 233 2.71 33.38 -20.87
N VAL A 234 1.77 32.55 -20.41
CA VAL A 234 1.36 31.31 -21.07
C VAL A 234 -0.17 31.23 -21.14
N ALA A 235 -0.68 30.72 -22.25
CA ALA A 235 -2.08 30.32 -22.41
C ALA A 235 -2.12 28.82 -22.76
N ILE A 236 -2.97 28.04 -22.06
CA ILE A 236 -3.18 26.63 -22.34
C ILE A 236 -4.64 26.44 -22.71
N CYS A 237 -4.90 26.01 -23.96
CA CYS A 237 -6.22 25.80 -24.53
C CYS A 237 -6.63 24.32 -24.42
N THR A 238 -7.83 24.08 -23.86
CA THR A 238 -8.29 22.73 -23.52
C THR A 238 -9.79 22.54 -23.79
N THR A 239 -10.40 23.37 -24.68
CA THR A 239 -11.83 23.28 -24.88
C THR A 239 -12.22 22.20 -25.89
N SER A 240 -13.50 21.87 -25.96
CA SER A 240 -14.10 21.04 -27.02
C SER A 240 -14.96 21.87 -27.98
N ALA A 241 -14.58 23.13 -28.17
CA ALA A 241 -15.34 24.01 -29.05
C ALA A 241 -15.17 23.57 -30.52
N PRO A 242 -16.26 23.60 -31.34
CA PRO A 242 -16.15 23.21 -32.74
C PRO A 242 -15.55 24.32 -33.63
N HIS A 243 -15.07 25.41 -33.05
CA HIS A 243 -14.53 26.58 -33.78
C HIS A 243 -13.35 27.15 -32.96
N TYR A 244 -12.49 27.91 -33.65
CA TYR A 244 -11.36 28.55 -33.01
C TYR A 244 -11.79 29.54 -31.93
N ILE A 245 -11.23 29.40 -30.74
CA ILE A 245 -11.39 30.36 -29.63
C ILE A 245 -10.39 31.51 -29.77
N LEU A 246 -9.18 31.22 -30.27
CA LEU A 246 -8.15 32.22 -30.52
C LEU A 246 -7.88 32.27 -32.02
N ASN A 247 -8.40 33.31 -32.67
CA ASN A 247 -8.22 33.54 -34.10
C ASN A 247 -7.15 34.61 -34.35
N TYR A 248 -6.67 34.70 -35.60
CA TYR A 248 -5.56 35.56 -36.00
C TYR A 248 -5.82 37.04 -35.71
N GLU A 249 -7.01 37.56 -36.06
CA GLU A 249 -7.34 38.99 -35.92
C GLU A 249 -7.43 39.38 -34.42
N MET A 250 -8.02 38.53 -33.60
CA MET A 250 -8.04 38.72 -32.15
C MET A 250 -6.64 38.76 -31.57
N MET A 251 -5.79 37.77 -31.89
CA MET A 251 -4.43 37.67 -31.35
C MET A 251 -3.53 38.81 -31.81
N LYS A 252 -3.70 39.29 -33.03
CA LYS A 252 -3.01 40.52 -33.52
C LYS A 252 -3.34 41.72 -32.64
N ARG A 253 -4.66 41.97 -32.35
CA ARG A 253 -5.06 43.04 -31.41
C ARG A 253 -4.48 42.84 -30.01
N VAL A 254 -4.48 41.60 -29.50
CA VAL A 254 -3.88 41.31 -28.20
C VAL A 254 -2.40 41.71 -28.16
N MET A 255 -1.65 41.38 -29.21
CA MET A 255 -0.21 41.69 -29.27
C MET A 255 0.10 43.19 -29.41
N GLU A 256 -0.76 43.94 -30.16
CA GLU A 256 -0.68 45.39 -30.26
C GLU A 256 -0.90 46.12 -28.93
N HIS A 257 -1.77 45.53 -28.06
CA HIS A 257 -2.12 46.12 -26.75
C HIS A 257 -1.29 45.54 -25.59
N ARG A 258 -0.46 44.56 -25.86
CA ARG A 258 0.36 43.89 -24.84
C ARG A 258 1.48 44.83 -24.34
N LYS A 259 1.37 45.24 -23.06
CA LYS A 259 2.34 46.13 -22.42
C LYS A 259 3.71 45.48 -22.20
N ASN A 260 3.68 44.16 -22.00
CA ASN A 260 4.87 43.33 -21.82
C ASN A 260 5.32 42.80 -23.19
N ARG A 261 6.52 43.19 -23.66
CA ARG A 261 7.05 42.71 -24.95
C ARG A 261 7.60 41.29 -24.89
N ASN A 262 7.35 40.56 -23.79
CA ASN A 262 7.75 39.15 -23.69
C ASN A 262 6.89 38.28 -24.62
N VAL A 263 7.51 37.20 -25.08
CA VAL A 263 6.82 36.16 -25.86
C VAL A 263 5.59 35.65 -25.11
N LEU A 264 4.48 35.49 -25.81
CA LEU A 264 3.30 34.76 -25.35
C LEU A 264 3.38 33.32 -25.86
N TYR A 265 3.52 32.38 -24.95
CA TYR A 265 3.49 30.96 -25.25
C TYR A 265 2.05 30.47 -25.25
N ILE A 266 1.63 29.83 -26.35
CA ILE A 266 0.28 29.25 -26.47
C ILE A 266 0.44 27.77 -26.69
N ILE A 267 -0.21 26.97 -25.83
CA ILE A 267 -0.20 25.51 -25.89
C ILE A 267 -1.63 25.05 -26.14
N ASP A 268 -1.90 24.55 -27.35
CA ASP A 268 -3.21 24.08 -27.76
C ASP A 268 -3.31 22.57 -27.67
N ILE A 269 -4.02 22.08 -26.61
CA ILE A 269 -4.29 20.65 -26.40
C ILE A 269 -5.76 20.31 -26.66
N ALA A 270 -6.48 21.23 -27.28
CA ALA A 270 -7.88 21.04 -27.61
C ALA A 270 -8.05 20.13 -28.85
N ASN A 271 -9.14 19.38 -28.85
CA ASN A 271 -9.58 18.63 -30.02
C ASN A 271 -11.11 18.80 -30.17
N PRO A 272 -11.58 19.50 -31.21
CA PRO A 272 -10.84 20.24 -32.28
C PRO A 272 -9.93 21.35 -31.76
N LYS A 273 -8.94 21.80 -32.58
CA LYS A 273 -8.03 22.91 -32.22
C LYS A 273 -8.79 24.17 -31.81
N ASP A 274 -8.39 24.77 -30.70
CA ASP A 274 -8.90 26.04 -30.19
C ASP A 274 -8.21 27.25 -30.86
N VAL A 275 -6.99 27.04 -31.40
CA VAL A 275 -6.13 28.12 -31.93
C VAL A 275 -5.98 27.99 -33.44
N GLU A 276 -6.24 29.09 -34.17
CA GLU A 276 -5.98 29.16 -35.60
C GLU A 276 -4.48 29.09 -35.91
N GLU A 277 -4.02 28.21 -36.79
CA GLU A 277 -2.59 28.01 -37.12
C GLU A 277 -1.83 29.28 -37.49
N ARG A 278 -2.50 30.24 -38.13
CA ARG A 278 -1.93 31.55 -38.50
C ARG A 278 -1.51 32.38 -37.30
N VAL A 279 -2.01 32.06 -36.09
CA VAL A 279 -1.64 32.76 -34.83
C VAL A 279 -0.16 32.57 -34.56
N GLY A 280 0.40 31.39 -34.85
CA GLY A 280 1.84 31.11 -34.68
C GLY A 280 2.76 31.94 -35.59
N LYS A 281 2.19 32.66 -36.59
CA LYS A 281 2.96 33.58 -37.47
C LYS A 281 3.00 35.02 -36.95
N ILE A 282 2.33 35.31 -35.83
CA ILE A 282 2.34 36.64 -35.23
C ILE A 282 3.64 36.81 -34.43
N GLU A 283 4.35 37.89 -34.67
CA GLU A 283 5.57 38.20 -33.94
C GLU A 283 5.32 38.29 -32.41
N GLY A 284 6.13 37.59 -31.63
CA GLY A 284 5.99 37.53 -30.18
C GLY A 284 5.03 36.44 -29.68
N ILE A 285 4.51 35.57 -30.55
CA ILE A 285 3.75 34.37 -30.19
C ILE A 285 4.53 33.12 -30.56
N GLU A 286 4.62 32.18 -29.63
CA GLU A 286 5.05 30.81 -29.91
C GLU A 286 3.89 29.87 -29.65
N LEU A 287 3.50 29.14 -30.69
CA LEU A 287 2.36 28.20 -30.67
C LEU A 287 2.87 26.76 -30.68
N TYR A 288 2.43 26.00 -29.72
CA TYR A 288 2.64 24.55 -29.61
C TYR A 288 1.29 23.84 -29.65
N ASP A 289 1.24 22.70 -30.32
CA ASP A 289 0.03 21.91 -30.49
C ASP A 289 0.13 20.53 -29.85
N LEU A 290 -0.93 19.75 -29.99
CA LEU A 290 -1.06 18.43 -29.42
C LEU A 290 0.01 17.45 -29.93
N ASP A 291 0.43 17.58 -31.19
CA ASP A 291 1.43 16.68 -31.81
C ASP A 291 2.79 16.84 -31.11
N SER A 292 3.19 18.08 -30.80
CA SER A 292 4.42 18.38 -30.04
C SER A 292 4.41 17.73 -28.63
N LEU A 293 3.23 17.62 -28.01
CA LEU A 293 3.09 17.03 -26.68
C LEU A 293 3.09 15.50 -26.71
N TYR A 294 2.55 14.90 -27.77
CA TYR A 294 2.62 13.44 -27.95
C TYR A 294 4.06 12.97 -28.05
N GLU A 295 4.92 13.67 -28.80
CA GLU A 295 6.33 13.32 -28.89
C GLU A 295 7.03 13.33 -27.52
N ILE A 296 6.81 14.38 -26.71
CA ILE A 296 7.35 14.50 -25.34
C ILE A 296 6.81 13.37 -24.45
N SER A 297 5.51 13.11 -24.51
CA SER A 297 4.86 12.07 -23.71
C SER A 297 5.38 10.67 -24.06
N GLU A 298 5.54 10.36 -25.36
CA GLU A 298 6.09 9.07 -25.80
C GLU A 298 7.56 8.90 -25.41
N GLU A 299 8.37 9.94 -25.52
CA GLU A 299 9.77 9.89 -25.11
C GLU A 299 9.90 9.64 -23.61
N ASN A 300 9.09 10.32 -22.80
CA ASN A 300 9.04 10.13 -21.36
C ASN A 300 8.57 8.71 -21.00
N MET A 301 7.55 8.19 -21.70
CA MET A 301 7.09 6.81 -21.51
C MET A 301 8.20 5.81 -21.82
N LYS A 302 8.94 5.98 -22.92
CA LYS A 302 10.09 5.12 -23.27
C LYS A 302 11.17 5.17 -22.21
N LYS A 303 11.48 6.37 -21.67
CA LYS A 303 12.44 6.54 -20.55
C LYS A 303 11.95 5.78 -19.31
N ARG A 304 10.69 5.92 -18.90
CA ARG A 304 10.13 5.19 -17.77
C ARG A 304 10.16 3.68 -17.96
N LEU A 305 9.78 3.19 -19.13
CA LEU A 305 9.82 1.76 -19.45
C LEU A 305 11.25 1.18 -19.35
N SER A 306 12.27 1.95 -19.70
CA SER A 306 13.67 1.52 -19.54
C SER A 306 14.10 1.38 -18.07
N GLU A 307 13.40 2.02 -17.13
CA GLU A 307 13.68 1.95 -15.70
C GLU A 307 12.99 0.77 -15.00
N VAL A 308 12.00 0.12 -15.65
CA VAL A 308 11.21 -0.99 -15.07
C VAL A 308 12.10 -2.08 -14.51
N GLY A 309 13.10 -2.54 -15.28
CA GLY A 309 14.01 -3.60 -14.82
C GLY A 309 14.86 -3.22 -13.60
N LYS A 310 15.10 -1.93 -13.34
CA LYS A 310 15.76 -1.49 -12.10
C LYS A 310 14.80 -1.53 -10.92
N VAL A 311 13.53 -1.17 -11.15
CA VAL A 311 12.49 -1.24 -10.12
C VAL A 311 12.20 -2.69 -9.74
N GLU A 312 12.14 -3.61 -10.70
CA GLU A 312 11.94 -5.04 -10.44
C GLU A 312 13.04 -5.62 -9.57
N ARG A 313 14.30 -5.27 -9.81
CA ARG A 313 15.42 -5.66 -8.92
C ARG A 313 15.26 -5.11 -7.50
N ILE A 314 14.79 -3.88 -7.35
CA ILE A 314 14.52 -3.30 -6.02
C ILE A 314 13.42 -4.09 -5.31
N ILE A 315 12.39 -4.55 -6.03
CA ILE A 315 11.30 -5.37 -5.50
C ILE A 315 11.83 -6.75 -5.08
N GLU A 316 12.64 -7.41 -5.90
CA GLU A 316 13.28 -8.70 -5.58
C GLU A 316 14.13 -8.63 -4.31
N GLU A 317 15.02 -7.61 -4.20
CA GLU A 317 15.81 -7.36 -2.99
C GLU A 317 14.93 -7.21 -1.74
N GLU A 318 13.79 -6.54 -1.89
CA GLU A 318 12.88 -6.29 -0.78
C GLU A 318 12.11 -7.55 -0.37
N ILE A 319 11.72 -8.39 -1.33
CA ILE A 319 11.08 -9.68 -1.05
C ILE A 319 12.04 -10.58 -0.25
N GLU A 320 13.32 -10.62 -0.62
CA GLU A 320 14.31 -11.38 0.15
C GLU A 320 14.52 -10.80 1.56
N LEU A 321 14.50 -9.48 1.70
CA LEU A 321 14.54 -8.85 3.01
C LEU A 321 13.28 -9.16 3.83
N PHE A 322 12.11 -9.18 3.20
CA PHE A 322 10.85 -9.54 3.85
C PHE A 322 10.87 -10.96 4.42
N LYS A 323 11.39 -11.93 3.65
CA LYS A 323 11.59 -13.31 4.13
C LYS A 323 12.47 -13.35 5.38
N LYS A 324 13.59 -12.60 5.39
CA LYS A 324 14.49 -12.52 6.55
C LYS A 324 13.80 -11.90 7.78
N ILE A 325 12.96 -10.89 7.57
CA ILE A 325 12.19 -10.28 8.65
C ILE A 325 11.19 -11.29 9.23
N LEU A 326 10.46 -12.02 8.38
CA LEU A 326 9.53 -13.05 8.84
C LEU A 326 10.24 -14.15 9.63
N ALA A 327 11.38 -14.63 9.13
CA ALA A 327 12.19 -15.62 9.84
C ALA A 327 12.64 -15.12 11.24
N LYS A 328 13.07 -13.85 11.33
CA LYS A 328 13.43 -13.25 12.61
C LYS A 328 12.24 -13.18 13.57
N HIS A 329 11.06 -12.76 13.10
CA HIS A 329 9.85 -12.73 13.93
C HIS A 329 9.45 -14.10 14.46
N ARG A 330 9.59 -15.17 13.64
CA ARG A 330 9.35 -16.56 14.09
C ARG A 330 10.28 -16.95 15.22
N VAL A 331 11.58 -16.66 15.08
CA VAL A 331 12.57 -16.96 16.14
C VAL A 331 12.29 -16.17 17.41
N GLU A 332 11.98 -14.88 17.33
CA GLU A 332 11.65 -14.04 18.49
C GLU A 332 10.40 -14.56 19.23
N ARG A 333 9.39 -15.00 18.48
CA ARG A 333 8.19 -15.64 19.05
C ARG A 333 8.56 -16.93 19.80
N LEU A 334 9.34 -17.80 19.18
CA LEU A 334 9.82 -19.05 19.80
C LEU A 334 10.55 -18.75 21.11
N ILE A 335 11.49 -17.81 21.10
CA ILE A 335 12.22 -17.38 22.30
C ILE A 335 11.23 -16.91 23.37
N GLY A 336 10.26 -16.06 23.01
CA GLY A 336 9.25 -15.58 23.94
C GLY A 336 8.39 -16.71 24.56
N MET A 337 8.09 -17.76 23.79
CA MET A 337 7.38 -18.93 24.30
C MET A 337 8.24 -19.74 25.29
N ILE A 338 9.52 -19.93 25.02
CA ILE A 338 10.45 -20.62 25.92
C ILE A 338 10.56 -19.86 27.25
N TYR A 339 10.68 -18.53 27.22
CA TYR A 339 10.72 -17.73 28.44
C TYR A 339 9.41 -17.83 29.26
N LYS A 340 8.25 -17.75 28.60
CA LYS A 340 6.94 -17.93 29.27
C LYS A 340 6.80 -19.29 29.90
N TYR A 341 7.29 -20.34 29.23
CA TYR A 341 7.34 -21.69 29.79
C TYR A 341 8.23 -21.75 31.03
N GLY A 342 9.44 -21.22 30.98
CA GLY A 342 10.38 -21.15 32.12
C GLY A 342 9.80 -20.39 33.31
N ASP A 343 9.12 -19.25 33.08
CA ASP A 343 8.46 -18.50 34.16
C ASP A 343 7.34 -19.32 34.82
N ARG A 344 6.58 -20.10 34.05
CA ARG A 344 5.55 -21.00 34.60
C ARG A 344 6.18 -22.09 35.47
N VAL A 345 7.21 -22.77 34.97
CA VAL A 345 7.98 -23.79 35.75
C VAL A 345 8.50 -23.17 37.04
N ARG A 346 9.12 -22.00 36.97
CA ARG A 346 9.62 -21.27 38.13
C ARG A 346 8.54 -20.99 39.16
N ALA A 347 7.33 -20.54 38.70
CA ALA A 347 6.21 -20.25 39.60
C ALA A 347 5.70 -21.51 40.32
N GLU A 348 5.61 -22.66 39.60
CA GLU A 348 5.20 -23.94 40.16
C GLU A 348 6.20 -24.47 41.19
N GLU A 349 7.48 -24.49 40.86
CA GLU A 349 8.53 -24.98 41.78
C GLU A 349 8.70 -24.05 43.00
N LYS A 350 8.55 -22.73 42.83
CA LYS A 350 8.50 -21.78 43.95
C LYS A 350 7.37 -22.12 44.96
N GLN A 351 6.18 -22.47 44.48
CA GLN A 351 5.10 -22.89 45.40
C GLN A 351 5.43 -24.16 46.14
N LYS A 352 6.14 -25.14 45.53
CA LYS A 352 6.58 -26.36 46.18
C LYS A 352 7.63 -26.04 47.24
N ALA A 353 8.63 -25.22 46.89
CA ALA A 353 9.66 -24.80 47.84
C ALA A 353 9.09 -24.11 49.07
N LEU A 354 8.10 -23.17 48.89
CA LEU A 354 7.41 -22.51 50.02
C LEU A 354 6.66 -23.49 50.93
N ARG A 355 6.03 -24.56 50.37
CA ARG A 355 5.40 -25.62 51.17
C ARG A 355 6.44 -26.40 52.00
N PHE A 356 7.59 -26.72 51.41
CA PHE A 356 8.65 -27.42 52.16
C PHE A 356 9.24 -26.55 53.28
N MET A 357 9.33 -25.23 53.12
CA MET A 357 9.78 -24.32 54.18
C MET A 357 8.89 -24.41 55.43
N SER A 358 7.61 -24.68 55.29
CA SER A 358 6.69 -24.85 56.43
C SER A 358 6.83 -26.19 57.16
N THR A 359 7.63 -27.17 56.60
CA THR A 359 7.84 -28.49 57.22
C THR A 359 9.09 -28.57 58.08
N GLY A 360 9.86 -27.48 58.24
CA GLY A 360 11.10 -27.47 59.02
C GLY A 360 12.32 -28.10 58.34
N ARG A 361 12.24 -28.38 57.02
CA ARG A 361 13.35 -28.88 56.23
C ARG A 361 14.45 -27.80 56.07
N ASP A 362 15.72 -28.24 55.97
CA ASP A 362 16.85 -27.34 55.78
C ASP A 362 16.70 -26.44 54.55
N LEU A 363 16.83 -25.14 54.77
CA LEU A 363 16.65 -24.12 53.75
C LEU A 363 17.61 -24.28 52.58
N LYS A 364 18.86 -24.69 52.81
CA LYS A 364 19.89 -24.93 51.80
C LYS A 364 19.45 -26.05 50.84
N LEU A 365 18.97 -27.15 51.36
CA LEU A 365 18.45 -28.28 50.58
C LEU A 365 17.20 -27.88 49.79
N ILE A 366 16.30 -27.06 50.35
CA ILE A 366 15.12 -26.55 49.63
C ILE A 366 15.56 -25.68 48.45
N LEU A 367 16.54 -24.79 48.62
CA LEU A 367 17.03 -23.91 47.55
C LEU A 367 17.77 -24.70 46.48
N ASP A 368 18.56 -25.69 46.85
CA ASP A 368 19.25 -26.57 45.89
C ASP A 368 18.26 -27.38 45.06
N ASP A 369 17.27 -28.01 45.68
CA ASP A 369 16.17 -28.72 44.99
C ASP A 369 15.38 -27.80 44.08
N PHE A 370 15.03 -26.59 44.55
CA PHE A 370 14.31 -25.59 43.75
C PHE A 370 15.08 -25.17 42.50
N SER A 371 16.36 -24.79 42.68
CA SER A 371 17.17 -24.32 41.55
C SER A 371 17.43 -25.44 40.53
N HIS A 372 17.73 -26.66 41.01
CA HIS A 372 17.88 -27.84 40.14
C HIS A 372 16.58 -28.16 39.39
N ALA A 373 15.44 -28.19 40.09
CA ALA A 373 14.14 -28.49 39.47
C ALA A 373 13.73 -27.46 38.44
N VAL A 374 13.97 -26.17 38.72
CA VAL A 374 13.68 -25.08 37.75
C VAL A 374 14.53 -25.26 36.51
N LEU A 375 15.85 -25.45 36.63
CA LEU A 375 16.73 -25.61 35.49
C LEU A 375 16.40 -26.87 34.69
N ALA A 376 16.32 -28.02 35.35
CA ALA A 376 16.04 -29.30 34.71
C ALA A 376 14.71 -29.29 33.93
N LYS A 377 13.63 -28.78 34.54
CA LYS A 377 12.30 -28.76 33.94
C LYS A 377 12.18 -27.70 32.84
N THR A 378 12.82 -26.55 32.97
CA THR A 378 12.82 -25.51 31.93
C THR A 378 13.54 -26.00 30.68
N LEU A 379 14.62 -26.75 30.81
CA LEU A 379 15.38 -27.28 29.67
C LEU A 379 14.82 -28.60 29.13
N HIS A 380 14.06 -29.36 29.93
CA HIS A 380 13.52 -30.67 29.50
C HIS A 380 12.68 -30.58 28.23
N LEU A 381 11.65 -29.74 28.22
CA LEU A 381 10.74 -29.66 27.09
C LEU A 381 11.42 -29.15 25.81
N PRO A 382 12.20 -28.07 25.80
CA PRO A 382 12.96 -27.66 24.62
C PRO A 382 13.92 -28.75 24.08
N THR A 383 14.61 -29.48 24.97
CA THR A 383 15.53 -30.54 24.55
C THR A 383 14.79 -31.77 24.03
N GLU A 384 13.60 -32.09 24.57
CA GLU A 384 12.81 -33.19 24.11
C GLU A 384 12.23 -32.92 22.71
N ILE A 385 11.74 -31.69 22.47
CA ILE A 385 11.26 -31.25 21.13
C ILE A 385 12.40 -31.32 20.13
N LEU A 386 13.61 -30.83 20.49
CA LEU A 386 14.77 -30.91 19.63
C LEU A 386 15.12 -32.37 19.28
N ARG A 387 15.06 -33.26 20.27
CA ARG A 387 15.32 -34.70 20.07
C ARG A 387 14.32 -35.32 19.14
N ARG A 388 13.00 -35.04 19.33
CA ARG A 388 11.94 -35.52 18.42
C ARG A 388 12.17 -35.04 16.99
N TYR A 389 12.47 -33.76 16.81
CA TYR A 389 12.75 -33.20 15.48
C TYR A 389 13.91 -33.92 14.79
N VAL A 390 15.04 -34.16 15.52
CA VAL A 390 16.19 -34.88 14.95
C VAL A 390 15.82 -36.33 14.61
N VAL A 391 15.10 -37.02 15.48
CA VAL A 391 14.69 -38.41 15.24
C VAL A 391 13.79 -38.48 14.01
N THR A 392 12.76 -37.67 13.93
CA THR A 392 11.79 -37.68 12.82
C THR A 392 12.40 -37.32 11.48
N ASN A 393 13.36 -36.38 11.46
CA ASN A 393 13.89 -35.89 10.19
C ASN A 393 15.23 -36.48 9.75
N TYR A 394 15.90 -37.23 10.63
CA TYR A 394 17.25 -37.74 10.34
C TYR A 394 17.45 -39.23 10.60
N LEU A 395 16.57 -39.90 11.34
CA LEU A 395 16.72 -41.32 11.67
C LEU A 395 15.71 -42.24 11.01
N ASP A 396 14.55 -41.75 10.60
CA ASP A 396 13.55 -42.56 9.89
C ASP A 396 13.81 -42.72 8.38
N ASP A 397 14.52 -41.80 7.77
CA ASP A 397 14.92 -41.88 6.36
C ASP A 397 16.40 -42.24 6.24
N GLY A 398 16.83 -43.45 6.38
CA GLY A 398 18.20 -43.95 6.25
C GLY A 398 19.09 -43.41 5.10
N ALA A 399 18.89 -42.21 4.66
CA ALA A 399 19.64 -41.49 3.65
C ALA A 399 20.03 -40.09 4.11
N PHE A 400 21.32 -39.90 4.36
CA PHE A 400 21.95 -38.60 4.27
C PHE A 400 21.71 -38.07 2.84
N VAL A 401 20.72 -37.25 2.66
CA VAL A 401 20.60 -36.47 1.42
C VAL A 401 21.56 -35.30 1.60
N GLU A 402 22.72 -35.39 0.98
CA GLU A 402 23.53 -34.24 0.60
C GLU A 402 22.67 -33.40 -0.36
N GLY A 403 21.86 -32.52 0.19
CA GLY A 403 21.10 -31.52 -0.56
C GLY A 403 21.92 -30.26 -0.67
N ASP A 404 22.44 -30.02 -1.85
CA ASP A 404 22.88 -28.70 -2.27
C ASP A 404 21.72 -27.70 -2.06
N GLY A 405 21.82 -26.83 -1.09
CA GLY A 405 20.81 -25.79 -1.01
C GLY A 405 20.71 -25.09 0.33
N GLU A 406 21.20 -23.90 0.34
CA GLU A 406 21.06 -22.93 1.39
C GLU A 406 19.57 -22.69 1.75
N GLY A 407 19.16 -22.98 2.96
CA GLY A 407 18.04 -22.31 3.62
C GLY A 407 16.77 -23.07 3.95
N GLY A 408 16.47 -24.24 3.37
CA GLY A 408 15.19 -24.94 3.60
C GLY A 408 15.02 -25.52 5.01
N MET A 409 16.07 -26.03 5.59
CA MET A 409 16.04 -26.77 6.87
C MET A 409 15.74 -25.90 8.10
N LYS A 410 16.09 -24.62 8.08
CA LYS A 410 15.97 -23.74 9.26
C LYS A 410 14.53 -23.27 9.52
N ALA A 411 13.72 -23.11 8.50
CA ALA A 411 12.31 -22.68 8.65
C ALA A 411 11.46 -23.83 9.20
N ASP A 412 11.62 -25.04 8.69
CA ASP A 412 10.86 -26.21 9.12
C ASP A 412 11.12 -26.57 10.59
N PHE A 413 12.37 -26.43 11.07
CA PHE A 413 12.71 -26.67 12.47
C PHE A 413 12.02 -25.69 13.42
N VAL A 414 12.05 -24.39 13.10
CA VAL A 414 11.46 -23.37 13.97
C VAL A 414 9.93 -23.54 14.04
N ASP A 415 9.29 -23.86 12.94
CA ASP A 415 7.85 -24.07 12.88
C ASP A 415 7.44 -25.34 13.64
N PHE A 416 8.13 -26.45 13.42
CA PHE A 416 7.95 -27.69 14.20
C PHE A 416 8.08 -27.41 15.71
N PHE A 417 9.11 -26.68 16.12
CA PHE A 417 9.37 -26.38 17.52
C PHE A 417 8.26 -25.49 18.13
N ILE A 418 7.75 -24.52 17.38
CA ILE A 418 6.65 -23.66 17.82
C ILE A 418 5.39 -24.50 18.02
N ASP A 419 5.03 -25.34 17.06
CA ASP A 419 3.82 -26.15 17.09
C ASP A 419 3.82 -27.14 18.26
N GLU A 420 4.93 -27.82 18.48
CA GLU A 420 5.10 -28.72 19.64
C GLU A 420 4.99 -27.97 20.98
N LEU A 421 5.62 -26.80 21.10
CA LEU A 421 5.51 -25.98 22.31
C LEU A 421 4.07 -25.48 22.53
N GLU A 422 3.35 -25.09 21.49
CA GLU A 422 1.95 -24.65 21.60
C GLU A 422 1.06 -25.79 22.08
N GLN A 423 1.23 -27.00 21.53
CA GLN A 423 0.46 -28.17 21.95
C GLN A 423 0.68 -28.49 23.43
N GLU A 424 1.93 -28.58 23.88
CA GLU A 424 2.25 -28.86 25.27
C GLU A 424 1.79 -27.76 26.23
N LEU A 425 1.87 -26.50 25.83
CA LEU A 425 1.36 -25.38 26.60
C LEU A 425 -0.16 -25.41 26.74
N ASN A 426 -0.90 -25.76 25.66
CA ASN A 426 -2.35 -25.83 25.65
C ASN A 426 -2.89 -27.02 26.43
N ILE A 427 -2.26 -28.20 26.31
CA ILE A 427 -2.63 -29.40 27.10
C ILE A 427 -2.53 -29.08 28.60
N ASN A 428 -1.44 -28.48 29.04
CA ASN A 428 -1.24 -28.11 30.44
C ASN A 428 -2.23 -27.05 30.95
N ILE A 429 -2.75 -26.15 30.09
CA ILE A 429 -3.79 -25.18 30.47
C ILE A 429 -5.14 -25.87 30.66
N GLN A 430 -5.48 -26.83 29.80
CA GLN A 430 -6.72 -27.61 29.93
C GLN A 430 -6.72 -28.48 31.21
N ASP A 431 -5.60 -29.15 31.48
CA ASP A 431 -5.43 -29.94 32.71
C ASP A 431 -5.53 -29.08 33.99
N GLN A 432 -5.00 -27.89 33.98
CA GLN A 432 -5.13 -26.97 35.13
C GLN A 432 -6.58 -26.46 35.30
N LYS A 433 -7.32 -26.24 34.22
CA LYS A 433 -8.75 -25.87 34.27
C LYS A 433 -9.59 -27.03 34.82
N LEU A 434 -9.33 -28.26 34.40
CA LEU A 434 -10.00 -29.46 34.90
C LEU A 434 -9.73 -29.70 36.41
N ARG A 435 -8.48 -29.52 36.87
CA ARG A 435 -8.12 -29.63 38.30
C ARG A 435 -8.68 -28.51 39.15
N ARG A 436 -8.92 -27.31 38.64
CA ARG A 436 -9.60 -26.21 39.36
C ARG A 436 -11.09 -26.47 39.49
N ASN A 437 -11.74 -27.06 38.48
CA ASN A 437 -13.16 -27.38 38.52
C ASN A 437 -13.50 -28.59 39.40
N ASN A 438 -12.56 -29.50 39.66
CA ASN A 438 -12.72 -30.69 40.48
C ASN A 438 -12.30 -30.50 41.96
N LYS A 439 -12.03 -29.28 42.45
CA LYS A 439 -11.88 -29.05 43.89
C LYS A 439 -13.24 -29.15 44.54
N PRO A 440 -13.42 -30.02 45.60
CA PRO A 440 -14.66 -30.11 46.33
C PRO A 440 -14.96 -28.73 46.96
N LYS A 441 -16.21 -28.27 46.78
CA LYS A 441 -16.70 -27.06 47.47
C LYS A 441 -16.46 -27.21 48.94
N PRO A 442 -15.93 -26.19 49.68
CA PRO A 442 -15.80 -26.27 51.12
C PRO A 442 -17.17 -26.57 51.72
N GLY A 443 -17.23 -27.69 52.45
CA GLY A 443 -18.46 -28.17 53.08
C GLY A 443 -19.01 -27.13 54.05
N THR A 444 -20.27 -26.83 53.89
CA THR A 444 -21.06 -26.15 54.89
C THR A 444 -21.12 -27.00 56.12
N SER A 445 -20.30 -26.67 57.16
CA SER A 445 -20.47 -27.23 58.48
C SER A 445 -21.80 -26.73 59.04
N LYS A 446 -22.78 -27.62 59.13
CA LYS A 446 -23.99 -27.43 59.92
C LYS A 446 -23.56 -27.31 61.38
N LEU A 447 -23.72 -26.13 61.96
CA LEU A 447 -23.76 -25.94 63.38
C LEU A 447 -25.01 -26.67 63.90
N CYS A 448 -24.85 -27.81 64.60
CA CYS A 448 -25.81 -28.34 65.46
C CYS A 448 -25.96 -27.36 66.66
N LYS A 449 -27.12 -26.78 66.73
CA LYS A 449 -27.61 -26.21 68.01
C LYS A 449 -28.27 -27.35 68.79
N ASP A 450 -27.65 -27.82 69.84
CA ASP A 450 -28.34 -28.54 70.87
C ASP A 450 -28.63 -27.60 72.01
N LYS A 451 -29.89 -27.63 72.33
CA LYS A 451 -30.46 -27.07 73.59
C LYS A 451 -30.15 -28.04 74.70
N ASP A 452 -29.70 -27.60 75.80
CA ASP A 452 -30.30 -27.63 77.12
C ASP A 452 -29.41 -26.88 78.13
#